data_a916f3a47396bc3e58f4214f94f3f4d4
#
_entry.id   a916f3a47396bc3e58f4214f94f3f4d4
#
_cell.length_a   1.000
_cell.length_b   1.000
_cell.length_c   1.000
_cell.angle_alpha   90.00
_cell.angle_beta   90.00
_cell.angle_gamma   90.00
#
_symmetry.space_group_name_H-M   'P 1'
#
loop_
_entity.id
_entity.type
_entity.pdbx_description
1 polymer ?
#
loop_
_entity_poly.entity_id
_entity_poly.type
_entity_poly.pdbx_seq_one_letter_code
_entity_poly.pdbx_strand_id
1 'polypeptide(L)'
;MKENDIAGILTSTRTIALVGASDKPDRPSYRVMKYLLEQGYHVIPVSPKVAGTTLLGQKGYATLADVPEKVDMVDVFRNSEAAWGVAQEAVAIGAKTLWLQLGVINEQAAVLARGAGLSVVMDRCPAIEIPRLGLAR
;
A
#
# COMPACT_ATOMS: atom_id res chain seq x y z
N MET A 1 -7.31 5.17 16.73
CA MET A 1 -7.92 5.07 15.43
C MET A 1 -8.74 3.81 15.28
N LYS A 2 -9.89 3.97 14.75
CA LYS A 2 -10.80 2.84 14.62
C LYS A 2 -10.66 2.22 13.25
N GLU A 3 -10.63 0.90 13.22
CA GLU A 3 -10.55 0.20 11.95
C GLU A 3 -11.80 0.40 11.10
N ASN A 4 -12.91 0.87 11.70
CA ASN A 4 -14.10 1.19 10.93
C ASN A 4 -13.96 2.47 10.11
N ASP A 5 -12.83 3.17 10.21
CA ASP A 5 -12.56 4.33 9.37
C ASP A 5 -11.88 3.96 8.05
N ILE A 6 -11.96 2.70 7.66
CA ILE A 6 -11.40 2.24 6.39
C ILE A 6 -11.99 3.02 5.22
N ALA A 7 -13.30 3.28 5.25
CA ALA A 7 -13.94 4.07 4.20
C ALA A 7 -13.33 5.47 4.08
N GLY A 8 -13.08 6.13 5.21
CA GLY A 8 -12.44 7.45 5.21
C GLY A 8 -11.04 7.42 4.66
N ILE A 9 -10.27 6.38 5.00
CA ILE A 9 -8.92 6.20 4.47
C ILE A 9 -8.97 6.04 2.95
N LEU A 10 -9.84 5.16 2.45
CA LEU A 10 -9.92 4.86 1.03
C LEU A 10 -10.40 6.05 0.22
N THR A 11 -11.31 6.86 0.75
CA THR A 11 -11.84 8.02 0.03
C THR A 11 -10.88 9.22 0.06
N SER A 12 -10.02 9.31 1.05
CA SER A 12 -9.06 10.42 1.15
C SER A 12 -7.71 10.11 0.51
N THR A 13 -7.44 8.84 0.19
CA THR A 13 -6.19 8.43 -0.45
C THR A 13 -6.21 8.74 -1.93
N ARG A 14 -5.11 9.28 -2.45
CA ARG A 14 -4.92 9.52 -3.88
C ARG A 14 -3.76 8.74 -4.44
N THR A 15 -2.63 8.74 -3.74
CA THR A 15 -1.39 8.10 -4.18
C THR A 15 -1.05 6.95 -3.26
N ILE A 16 -0.89 5.78 -3.86
CA ILE A 16 -0.58 4.54 -3.15
C ILE A 16 0.76 4.03 -3.64
N ALA A 17 1.70 3.78 -2.72
CA ALA A 17 2.91 3.04 -3.03
C ALA A 17 2.64 1.58 -2.69
N LEU A 18 2.67 0.71 -3.69
CA LEU A 18 2.41 -0.71 -3.52
C LEU A 18 3.74 -1.44 -3.41
N VAL A 19 4.11 -1.82 -2.20
CA VAL A 19 5.38 -2.45 -1.88
C VAL A 19 5.28 -3.95 -2.04
N GLY A 20 6.22 -4.55 -2.78
CA GLY A 20 6.16 -5.95 -3.13
C GLY A 20 5.47 -6.17 -4.46
N ALA A 21 5.51 -5.18 -5.32
CA ALA A 21 4.90 -5.26 -6.65
C ALA A 21 5.54 -6.35 -7.50
N SER A 22 4.73 -6.96 -8.37
CA SER A 22 5.17 -8.02 -9.27
C SER A 22 4.66 -7.73 -10.68
N ASP A 23 5.49 -8.04 -11.67
CA ASP A 23 5.11 -7.91 -13.07
C ASP A 23 4.37 -9.15 -13.59
N LYS A 24 4.14 -10.14 -12.75
CA LYS A 24 3.45 -11.38 -13.14
C LYS A 24 1.95 -11.24 -12.93
N PRO A 25 1.14 -11.36 -14.01
CA PRO A 25 -0.31 -11.11 -13.91
C PRO A 25 -1.07 -12.05 -12.96
N ASP A 26 -0.51 -13.21 -12.65
CA ASP A 26 -1.16 -14.15 -11.73
C ASP A 26 -0.90 -13.85 -10.25
N ARG A 27 -0.05 -12.87 -9.95
CA ARG A 27 0.23 -12.50 -8.57
C ARG A 27 -0.85 -11.58 -8.01
N PRO A 28 -1.21 -11.75 -6.73
CA PRO A 28 -2.21 -10.87 -6.10
C PRO A 28 -1.85 -9.39 -6.18
N SER A 29 -0.57 -9.04 -6.01
CA SER A 29 -0.15 -7.63 -6.06
C SER A 29 -0.42 -7.02 -7.43
N TYR A 30 -0.23 -7.79 -8.51
CA TYR A 30 -0.53 -7.31 -9.86
C TYR A 30 -2.02 -7.03 -10.03
N ARG A 31 -2.86 -7.98 -9.62
CA ARG A 31 -4.31 -7.86 -9.77
C ARG A 31 -4.86 -6.71 -8.94
N VAL A 32 -4.37 -6.56 -7.72
CA VAL A 32 -4.81 -5.47 -6.85
C VAL A 32 -4.35 -4.12 -7.40
N MET A 33 -3.11 -4.03 -7.89
CA MET A 33 -2.61 -2.81 -8.51
C MET A 33 -3.50 -2.40 -9.68
N LYS A 34 -3.81 -3.36 -10.57
CA LYS A 34 -4.65 -3.09 -11.72
C LYS A 34 -6.02 -2.57 -11.31
N TYR A 35 -6.63 -3.22 -10.32
CA TYR A 35 -7.93 -2.80 -9.80
C TYR A 35 -7.89 -1.38 -9.22
N LEU A 36 -6.86 -1.08 -8.42
CA LEU A 36 -6.72 0.24 -7.81
C LEU A 36 -6.55 1.33 -8.87
N LEU A 37 -5.79 1.05 -9.92
CA LEU A 37 -5.65 1.99 -11.04
C LEU A 37 -7.00 2.23 -11.72
N GLU A 38 -7.78 1.17 -11.90
CA GLU A 38 -9.11 1.27 -12.50
C GLU A 38 -10.05 2.10 -11.63
N GLN A 39 -9.84 2.08 -10.32
CA GLN A 39 -10.63 2.88 -9.38
C GLN A 39 -10.19 4.33 -9.30
N GLY A 40 -9.17 4.71 -10.06
CA GLY A 40 -8.73 6.10 -10.15
C GLY A 40 -7.61 6.48 -9.21
N TYR A 41 -7.03 5.54 -8.48
CA TYR A 41 -5.85 5.83 -7.65
C TYR A 41 -4.61 5.94 -8.52
N HIS A 42 -3.68 6.77 -8.07
CA HIS A 42 -2.33 6.77 -8.62
C HIS A 42 -1.55 5.73 -7.83
N VAL A 43 -1.10 4.65 -8.49
CA VAL A 43 -0.41 3.56 -7.82
C VAL A 43 1.01 3.44 -8.34
N ILE A 44 1.96 3.49 -7.42
CA ILE A 44 3.39 3.42 -7.73
C ILE A 44 3.92 2.06 -7.29
N PRO A 45 4.40 1.24 -8.23
CA PRO A 45 4.94 -0.07 -7.85
C PRO A 45 6.34 0.07 -7.26
N VAL A 46 6.56 -0.57 -6.11
CA VAL A 46 7.83 -0.52 -5.40
C VAL A 46 8.33 -1.93 -5.13
N SER A 47 9.44 -2.29 -5.73
CA SER A 47 10.11 -3.56 -5.54
C SER A 47 11.41 -3.55 -6.31
N PRO A 48 12.47 -4.20 -5.83
CA PRO A 48 13.70 -4.31 -6.62
C PRO A 48 13.48 -4.92 -8.01
N LYS A 49 12.48 -5.78 -8.14
CA LYS A 49 12.20 -6.44 -9.42
C LYS A 49 11.63 -5.51 -10.48
N VAL A 50 10.96 -4.44 -10.07
CA VAL A 50 10.35 -3.51 -11.01
C VAL A 50 11.07 -2.17 -11.08
N ALA A 51 12.17 -2.04 -10.36
CA ALA A 51 12.95 -0.80 -10.34
C ALA A 51 13.42 -0.44 -11.74
N GLY A 52 13.15 0.79 -12.16
CA GLY A 52 13.57 1.28 -13.46
C GLY A 52 12.77 0.76 -14.64
N THR A 53 11.70 -0.01 -14.37
CA THR A 53 10.82 -0.52 -15.43
C THR A 53 9.44 0.11 -15.31
N THR A 54 8.58 -0.17 -16.29
CA THR A 54 7.21 0.30 -16.27
C THR A 54 6.28 -0.90 -16.04
N LEU A 55 5.38 -0.78 -15.07
CA LEU A 55 4.40 -1.81 -14.74
C LEU A 55 3.01 -1.19 -14.83
N LEU A 56 2.15 -1.75 -15.67
CA LEU A 56 0.79 -1.22 -15.89
C LEU A 56 0.80 0.29 -16.17
N GLY A 57 1.81 0.74 -16.91
CA GLY A 57 1.96 2.14 -17.26
C GLY A 57 2.59 3.02 -16.20
N GLN A 58 3.00 2.44 -15.07
CA GLN A 58 3.56 3.19 -13.95
C GLN A 58 5.03 2.86 -13.77
N LYS A 59 5.84 3.89 -13.55
CA LYS A 59 7.28 3.71 -13.31
C LYS A 59 7.50 3.04 -11.96
N GLY A 60 8.34 2.01 -11.92
CA GLY A 60 8.69 1.30 -10.72
C GLY A 60 9.94 1.83 -10.05
N TYR A 61 10.00 1.66 -8.73
CA TYR A 61 11.14 2.07 -7.90
C TYR A 61 11.56 0.92 -7.00
N ALA A 62 12.84 0.92 -6.63
CA ALA A 62 13.39 -0.14 -5.79
C ALA A 62 12.92 -0.04 -4.35
N THR A 63 12.85 1.18 -3.81
CA THR A 63 12.51 1.45 -2.41
C THR A 63 11.54 2.62 -2.31
N LEU A 64 10.89 2.74 -1.16
CA LEU A 64 10.01 3.88 -0.90
C LEU A 64 10.77 5.21 -0.93
N ALA A 65 12.02 5.21 -0.46
CA ALA A 65 12.82 6.43 -0.43
C ALA A 65 13.10 6.97 -1.83
N ASP A 66 13.09 6.11 -2.84
CA ASP A 66 13.35 6.51 -4.23
C ASP A 66 12.14 7.18 -4.89
N VAL A 67 10.94 7.03 -4.31
CA VAL A 67 9.72 7.59 -4.90
C VAL A 67 9.73 9.11 -4.75
N PRO A 68 9.70 9.86 -5.86
CA PRO A 68 9.80 11.32 -5.77
C PRO A 68 8.49 12.01 -5.37
N GLU A 69 7.39 11.28 -5.39
CA GLU A 69 6.07 11.85 -5.12
C GLU A 69 5.67 11.64 -3.68
N LYS A 70 4.76 12.48 -3.22
CA LYS A 70 4.18 12.32 -1.89
C LYS A 70 3.24 11.11 -1.90
N VAL A 71 3.42 10.22 -0.94
CA VAL A 71 2.64 8.98 -0.83
C VAL A 71 1.65 9.11 0.31
N ASP A 72 0.37 8.85 0.01
CA ASP A 72 -0.68 8.85 1.04
C ASP A 72 -0.75 7.51 1.76
N MET A 73 -0.71 6.41 1.00
CA MET A 73 -0.83 5.08 1.56
C MET A 73 0.30 4.18 1.08
N VAL A 74 0.87 3.41 1.99
CA VAL A 74 1.80 2.34 1.66
C VAL A 74 1.05 1.03 1.82
N ASP A 75 0.83 0.33 0.69
CA ASP A 75 0.11 -0.95 0.65
C ASP A 75 1.14 -2.08 0.55
N VAL A 76 1.19 -2.94 1.57
CA VAL A 76 2.30 -3.88 1.76
C VAL A 76 1.93 -5.28 1.34
N PHE A 77 2.56 -5.74 0.24
CA PHE A 77 2.50 -7.12 -0.27
C PHE A 77 3.80 -7.85 0.04
N ARG A 78 4.17 -7.87 1.30
CA ARG A 78 5.34 -8.58 1.79
C ARG A 78 4.92 -9.50 2.92
N ASN A 79 5.79 -10.41 3.35
CA ASN A 79 5.46 -11.24 4.51
C ASN A 79 5.41 -10.40 5.79
N SER A 80 4.82 -10.98 6.84
CA SER A 80 4.62 -10.25 8.10
C SER A 80 5.92 -9.75 8.71
N GLU A 81 6.98 -10.53 8.61
CA GLU A 81 8.28 -10.14 9.14
C GLU A 81 8.85 -8.92 8.42
N ALA A 82 8.75 -8.89 7.10
CA ALA A 82 9.26 -7.78 6.31
C ALA A 82 8.48 -6.49 6.55
N ALA A 83 7.24 -6.59 7.04
CA ALA A 83 6.41 -5.42 7.29
C ALA A 83 7.03 -4.45 8.29
N TRP A 84 7.86 -4.93 9.21
CA TRP A 84 8.56 -4.06 10.16
C TRP A 84 9.41 -3.02 9.44
N GLY A 85 10.28 -3.47 8.53
CA GLY A 85 11.13 -2.55 7.76
C GLY A 85 10.34 -1.61 6.87
N VAL A 86 9.26 -2.11 6.26
CA VAL A 86 8.41 -1.28 5.42
C VAL A 86 7.71 -0.21 6.25
N ALA A 87 7.27 -0.53 7.46
CA ALA A 87 6.67 0.45 8.36
C ALA A 87 7.64 1.57 8.69
N GLN A 88 8.91 1.24 8.94
CA GLN A 88 9.93 2.25 9.20
C GLN A 88 10.11 3.16 7.99
N GLU A 89 10.12 2.60 6.79
CA GLU A 89 10.24 3.39 5.56
C GLU A 89 9.01 4.28 5.35
N ALA A 90 7.82 3.75 5.62
CA ALA A 90 6.58 4.53 5.48
C ALA A 90 6.57 5.73 6.41
N VAL A 91 7.02 5.56 7.64
CA VAL A 91 7.16 6.65 8.59
C VAL A 91 8.17 7.67 8.07
N ALA A 92 9.31 7.21 7.56
CA ALA A 92 10.38 8.10 7.10
C ALA A 92 9.95 8.99 5.93
N ILE A 93 9.10 8.48 5.03
CA ILE A 93 8.63 9.27 3.89
C ILE A 93 7.39 10.12 4.21
N GLY A 94 6.87 10.02 5.43
CA GLY A 94 5.71 10.80 5.83
C GLY A 94 4.39 10.34 5.25
N ALA A 95 4.23 9.05 4.98
CA ALA A 95 2.97 8.50 4.52
C ALA A 95 1.88 8.73 5.56
N LYS A 96 0.63 8.74 5.13
CA LYS A 96 -0.51 8.93 6.03
C LYS A 96 -1.09 7.62 6.54
N THR A 97 -0.96 6.57 5.75
CA THR A 97 -1.55 5.26 6.07
C THR A 97 -0.56 4.15 5.76
N LEU A 98 -0.48 3.18 6.66
CA LEU A 98 0.20 1.91 6.43
C LEU A 98 -0.88 0.85 6.31
N TRP A 99 -0.94 0.19 5.16
CA TRP A 99 -1.94 -0.85 4.89
C TRP A 99 -1.24 -2.18 4.69
N LEU A 100 -1.51 -3.13 5.60
CA LEU A 100 -0.94 -4.47 5.52
C LEU A 100 -1.98 -5.41 4.91
N GLN A 101 -1.62 -6.06 3.81
CA GLN A 101 -2.49 -6.92 3.03
C GLN A 101 -2.97 -8.14 3.82
N LEU A 102 -3.91 -8.89 3.24
CA LEU A 102 -4.40 -10.13 3.82
C LEU A 102 -3.24 -11.03 4.20
N GLY A 103 -3.27 -11.55 5.43
CA GLY A 103 -2.23 -12.42 5.93
C GLY A 103 -0.97 -11.72 6.40
N VAL A 104 -0.90 -10.40 6.24
CA VAL A 104 0.27 -9.63 6.71
C VAL A 104 -0.09 -9.01 8.04
N ILE A 105 0.51 -9.53 9.10
CA ILE A 105 0.23 -9.09 10.47
C ILE A 105 1.54 -8.85 11.19
N ASN A 106 1.73 -7.62 11.70
CA ASN A 106 2.91 -7.28 12.48
C ASN A 106 2.52 -6.19 13.47
N GLU A 107 2.35 -6.58 14.73
CA GLU A 107 1.88 -5.66 15.76
C GLU A 107 2.91 -4.57 16.08
N GLN A 108 4.20 -4.90 16.01
CA GLN A 108 5.24 -3.90 16.24
C GLN A 108 5.23 -2.83 15.16
N ALA A 109 5.03 -3.25 13.91
CA ALA A 109 4.90 -2.31 12.79
C ALA A 109 3.70 -1.38 12.99
N ALA A 110 2.58 -1.95 13.45
CA ALA A 110 1.37 -1.17 13.70
C ALA A 110 1.59 -0.13 14.82
N VAL A 111 2.23 -0.54 15.91
CA VAL A 111 2.53 0.37 17.01
C VAL A 111 3.46 1.50 16.56
N LEU A 112 4.50 1.15 15.82
CA LEU A 112 5.44 2.15 15.30
C LEU A 112 4.72 3.18 14.42
N ALA A 113 3.94 2.71 13.47
CA ALA A 113 3.26 3.60 12.53
C ALA A 113 2.22 4.48 13.22
N ARG A 114 1.41 3.89 14.11
CA ARG A 114 0.42 4.67 14.87
C ARG A 114 1.09 5.71 15.75
N GLY A 115 2.19 5.35 16.39
CA GLY A 115 2.95 6.28 17.22
C GLY A 115 3.51 7.46 16.43
N ALA A 116 3.73 7.29 15.15
CA ALA A 116 4.20 8.34 14.25
C ALA A 116 3.05 9.11 13.58
N GLY A 117 1.81 8.79 13.93
CA GLY A 117 0.64 9.50 13.42
C GLY A 117 0.01 8.90 12.19
N LEU A 118 0.46 7.73 11.73
CA LEU A 118 -0.16 7.07 10.59
C LEU A 118 -1.42 6.32 11.02
N SER A 119 -2.39 6.24 10.11
CA SER A 119 -3.46 5.26 10.23
C SER A 119 -2.91 3.90 9.85
N VAL A 120 -3.40 2.83 10.48
CA VAL A 120 -2.94 1.47 10.18
C VAL A 120 -4.14 0.58 9.93
N VAL A 121 -4.10 -0.13 8.81
CA VAL A 121 -5.04 -1.21 8.49
C VAL A 121 -4.23 -2.48 8.32
N MET A 122 -4.69 -3.58 8.87
CA MET A 122 -3.92 -4.81 8.91
C MET A 122 -4.80 -6.00 8.54
N ASP A 123 -4.22 -6.91 7.73
CA ASP A 123 -4.90 -8.15 7.34
C ASP A 123 -6.18 -7.88 6.54
N ARG A 124 -6.11 -6.91 5.62
CA ARG A 124 -7.22 -6.58 4.74
C ARG A 124 -6.71 -6.25 3.34
N CYS A 125 -7.58 -6.35 2.35
CA CYS A 125 -7.24 -6.04 0.95
C CYS A 125 -8.10 -4.88 0.45
N PRO A 126 -7.51 -3.80 -0.07
CA PRO A 126 -8.29 -2.66 -0.56
C PRO A 126 -9.25 -3.07 -1.69
N ALA A 127 -8.84 -4.03 -2.54
CA ALA A 127 -9.69 -4.50 -3.63
C ALA A 127 -10.93 -5.25 -3.13
N ILE A 128 -10.91 -5.74 -1.90
CA ILE A 128 -12.07 -6.36 -1.25
C ILE A 128 -12.88 -5.31 -0.51
N GLU A 129 -12.21 -4.40 0.21
CA GLU A 129 -12.89 -3.41 1.03
C GLU A 129 -13.62 -2.35 0.22
N ILE A 130 -13.07 -1.95 -0.93
CA ILE A 130 -13.68 -0.93 -1.78
C ILE A 130 -15.10 -1.34 -2.20
N PRO A 131 -15.33 -2.52 -2.82
CA PRO A 131 -16.69 -2.90 -3.17
C PRO A 131 -17.55 -3.23 -1.94
N ARG A 132 -16.95 -3.80 -0.90
CA ARG A 132 -17.70 -4.13 0.32
C ARG A 132 -18.31 -2.88 0.96
N LEU A 133 -17.62 -1.76 0.88
CA LEU A 133 -18.06 -0.49 1.46
C LEU A 133 -18.86 0.36 0.48
N GLY A 134 -19.14 -0.16 -0.71
CA GLY A 134 -19.90 0.57 -1.70
C GLY A 134 -19.14 1.71 -2.35
N LEU A 135 -17.81 1.65 -2.35
CA LEU A 135 -16.96 2.72 -2.88
C LEU A 135 -16.47 2.47 -4.30
N ALA A 136 -16.80 1.33 -4.90
CA ALA A 136 -16.36 0.99 -6.26
C ALA A 136 -17.00 1.94 -7.28
N ARG A 137 -16.18 2.35 -8.23
CA ARG A 137 -16.59 3.25 -9.31
C ARG A 137 -17.11 2.48 -10.51
#